data_ed7e10a53fbcf3b36a7b86a7804cb287
#
_entry.id   ed7e10a53fbcf3b36a7b86a7804cb287
#
_cell.length_a   1.000
_cell.length_b   1.000
_cell.length_c   1.000
_cell.angle_alpha   90.00
_cell.angle_beta   90.00
_cell.angle_gamma   90.00
#
_symmetry.space_group_name_H-M   'P 1'
#
loop_
_entity.id
_entity.type
_entity.pdbx_description
1 polymer ?
#
loop_
_entity_poly.entity_id
_entity_poly.type
_entity_poly.pdbx_seq_one_letter_code
_entity_poly.pdbx_strand_id
1 'polypeptide(L)'
;MENSKIIILAIIGIIIIIIGIGLSLVEESVIENEEIVDEVWHSSGPISIDKAVYNIGEKIFVNVESIKPTDKGEAVFLRPIGDGNYKKYLGIKFDGGQFANFNYYFEPKTHPYKKICSTDELVGTWIIKLDGTDYEELTFEILNQVSDWDTRSYEPVC
;
A
#
# COMPACT_ATOMS: atom_id res chain seq x y z
N MET A 1 -74.40 -1.67 -23.17
CA MET A 1 -73.34 -2.71 -23.19
C MET A 1 -72.05 -2.24 -23.88
N GLU A 2 -72.09 -1.30 -24.79
CA GLU A 2 -70.96 -0.86 -25.60
C GLU A 2 -70.00 0.07 -24.79
N ASN A 3 -70.50 0.98 -23.98
CA ASN A 3 -69.70 1.90 -23.16
C ASN A 3 -68.86 1.20 -22.09
N SER A 4 -69.31 0.05 -21.55
CA SER A 4 -68.58 -0.74 -20.58
C SER A 4 -67.33 -1.39 -21.16
N LYS A 5 -67.33 -1.80 -22.41
CA LYS A 5 -66.19 -2.39 -23.10
C LYS A 5 -65.11 -1.33 -23.40
N ILE A 6 -65.52 -0.11 -23.73
CA ILE A 6 -64.62 1.01 -23.98
C ILE A 6 -63.88 1.42 -22.70
N ILE A 7 -64.58 1.46 -21.57
CA ILE A 7 -64.01 1.78 -20.26
C ILE A 7 -62.98 0.71 -19.84
N ILE A 8 -63.24 -0.57 -20.03
CA ILE A 8 -62.36 -1.67 -19.70
C ILE A 8 -61.08 -1.62 -20.54
N LEU A 9 -61.20 -1.36 -21.85
CA LEU A 9 -60.04 -1.20 -22.72
C LEU A 9 -59.17 -0.01 -22.37
N ALA A 10 -59.77 1.12 -21.96
CA ALA A 10 -59.01 2.29 -21.49
C ALA A 10 -58.22 2.02 -20.19
N ILE A 11 -58.83 1.31 -19.25
CA ILE A 11 -58.16 0.93 -17.98
C ILE A 11 -56.98 -0.01 -18.22
N ILE A 12 -57.14 -1.01 -19.10
CA ILE A 12 -56.06 -1.95 -19.45
C ILE A 12 -54.93 -1.21 -20.12
N GLY A 13 -55.19 -0.24 -21.00
CA GLY A 13 -54.18 0.57 -21.66
C GLY A 13 -53.33 1.41 -20.66
N ILE A 14 -54.01 2.00 -19.67
CA ILE A 14 -53.31 2.78 -18.62
C ILE A 14 -52.41 1.90 -17.72
N ILE A 15 -52.89 0.68 -17.39
CA ILE A 15 -52.11 -0.26 -16.58
C ILE A 15 -50.84 -0.69 -17.30
N ILE A 16 -50.93 -0.97 -18.61
CA ILE A 16 -49.76 -1.35 -19.43
C ILE A 16 -48.72 -0.20 -19.50
N ILE A 17 -49.17 1.03 -19.60
CA ILE A 17 -48.28 2.21 -19.62
C ILE A 17 -47.56 2.37 -18.26
N ILE A 18 -48.29 2.19 -17.16
CA ILE A 18 -47.69 2.31 -15.80
C ILE A 18 -46.68 1.21 -15.57
N ILE A 19 -46.91 -0.02 -15.99
CA ILE A 19 -45.95 -1.12 -15.88
C ILE A 19 -44.76 -0.88 -16.77
N GLY A 20 -44.96 -0.36 -18.00
CA GLY A 20 -43.89 -0.04 -18.93
C GLY A 20 -42.94 1.06 -18.41
N ILE A 21 -43.48 2.11 -17.76
CA ILE A 21 -42.70 3.18 -17.15
C ILE A 21 -42.01 2.70 -15.87
N GLY A 22 -42.67 1.84 -15.08
CA GLY A 22 -42.09 1.28 -13.86
C GLY A 22 -40.84 0.38 -14.13
N LEU A 23 -40.82 -0.32 -15.26
CA LEU A 23 -39.67 -1.16 -15.66
C LEU A 23 -38.47 -0.35 -16.22
N SER A 24 -38.72 0.88 -16.68
CA SER A 24 -37.62 1.74 -17.20
C SER A 24 -36.98 2.60 -16.12
N LEU A 25 -37.48 2.58 -14.88
CA LEU A 25 -36.89 3.29 -13.72
C LEU A 25 -36.14 2.37 -12.77
N VAL A 26 -35.94 1.12 -13.12
CA VAL A 26 -34.89 0.32 -12.49
C VAL A 26 -33.59 0.83 -13.06
N GLU A 27 -33.10 1.96 -12.54
CA GLU A 27 -31.68 2.26 -12.59
C GLU A 27 -30.98 1.04 -11.97
N GLU A 28 -30.31 0.32 -12.84
CA GLU A 28 -29.30 -0.63 -12.47
C GLU A 28 -28.31 0.18 -11.61
N SER A 29 -28.50 0.17 -10.30
CA SER A 29 -27.45 0.54 -9.38
C SER A 29 -26.33 -0.45 -9.70
N VAL A 30 -25.40 -0.01 -10.54
CA VAL A 30 -24.08 -0.59 -10.63
C VAL A 30 -23.57 -0.51 -9.19
N ILE A 31 -23.70 -1.60 -8.47
CA ILE A 31 -22.90 -1.86 -7.30
C ILE A 31 -21.50 -1.96 -7.91
N GLU A 32 -20.81 -0.82 -7.95
CA GLU A 32 -19.38 -0.78 -8.07
C GLU A 32 -18.91 -1.65 -6.90
N ASN A 33 -18.66 -2.93 -7.22
CA ASN A 33 -17.88 -3.76 -6.33
C ASN A 33 -16.57 -3.00 -6.23
N GLU A 34 -16.43 -2.16 -5.23
CA GLU A 34 -15.12 -1.86 -4.67
C GLU A 34 -14.56 -3.24 -4.34
N GLU A 35 -13.75 -3.74 -5.26
CA GLU A 35 -12.85 -4.83 -5.00
C GLU A 35 -12.09 -4.37 -3.77
N ILE A 36 -12.48 -4.92 -2.61
CA ILE A 36 -11.69 -4.81 -1.39
C ILE A 36 -10.41 -5.51 -1.80
N VAL A 37 -9.46 -4.73 -2.32
CA VAL A 37 -8.09 -5.18 -2.50
C VAL A 37 -7.65 -5.42 -1.07
N ASP A 38 -7.73 -6.68 -0.63
CA ASP A 38 -7.06 -7.11 0.60
C ASP A 38 -5.62 -6.63 0.45
N GLU A 39 -5.27 -5.60 1.20
CA GLU A 39 -3.94 -5.00 1.20
C GLU A 39 -3.00 -6.08 1.72
N VAL A 40 -2.42 -6.84 0.77
CA VAL A 40 -1.57 -7.99 1.08
C VAL A 40 -0.26 -7.45 1.61
N TRP A 41 -0.15 -7.42 2.92
CA TRP A 41 1.08 -7.06 3.61
C TRP A 41 2.22 -7.99 3.19
N HIS A 42 3.33 -7.39 2.81
CA HIS A 42 4.55 -8.12 2.53
C HIS A 42 5.31 -8.36 3.83
N SER A 43 5.48 -9.63 4.24
CA SER A 43 5.94 -9.98 5.59
C SER A 43 7.05 -11.01 5.58
N SER A 44 7.96 -10.91 6.54
CA SER A 44 8.96 -11.91 6.88
C SER A 44 9.18 -11.92 8.39
N GLY A 45 8.91 -13.06 9.03
CA GLY A 45 8.96 -13.15 10.48
C GLY A 45 8.07 -12.11 11.17
N PRO A 46 8.60 -11.33 12.12
CA PRO A 46 7.86 -10.29 12.83
C PRO A 46 7.76 -8.97 12.06
N ILE A 47 8.40 -8.84 10.88
CA ILE A 47 8.42 -7.61 10.08
C ILE A 47 7.36 -7.69 9.00
N SER A 48 6.58 -6.64 8.82
CA SER A 48 5.67 -6.46 7.70
C SER A 48 5.71 -5.03 7.17
N ILE A 49 5.47 -4.87 5.86
CA ILE A 49 5.36 -3.60 5.16
C ILE A 49 4.11 -3.60 4.28
N ASP A 50 3.59 -2.42 4.01
CA ASP A 50 2.33 -2.24 3.28
C ASP A 50 2.36 -2.75 1.83
N LYS A 51 3.53 -2.85 1.20
CA LYS A 51 3.69 -3.46 -0.15
C LYS A 51 5.14 -3.87 -0.41
N ALA A 52 5.36 -4.72 -1.41
CA ALA A 52 6.70 -5.22 -1.77
C ALA A 52 7.48 -4.30 -2.73
N VAL A 53 6.80 -3.38 -3.42
CA VAL A 53 7.40 -2.51 -4.45
C VAL A 53 6.94 -1.08 -4.26
N TYR A 54 7.87 -0.15 -4.32
CA TYR A 54 7.67 1.29 -4.11
C TYR A 54 8.27 2.11 -5.24
N ASN A 55 7.74 3.29 -5.44
CA ASN A 55 8.34 4.33 -6.28
C ASN A 55 9.17 5.31 -5.43
N ILE A 56 10.05 6.06 -6.07
CA ILE A 56 10.76 7.18 -5.44
C ILE A 56 9.74 8.17 -4.86
N GLY A 57 9.97 8.62 -3.62
CA GLY A 57 9.10 9.55 -2.92
C GLY A 57 7.98 8.90 -2.10
N GLU A 58 7.74 7.61 -2.26
CA GLU A 58 6.77 6.91 -1.44
C GLU A 58 7.26 6.69 -0.01
N LYS A 59 6.31 6.70 0.91
CA LYS A 59 6.53 6.36 2.30
C LYS A 59 6.23 4.89 2.50
N ILE A 60 7.12 4.21 3.17
CA ILE A 60 7.00 2.80 3.52
C ILE A 60 6.51 2.73 4.95
N PHE A 61 5.39 2.08 5.18
CA PHE A 61 4.93 1.77 6.53
C PHE A 61 5.53 0.43 6.95
N VAL A 62 6.34 0.47 8.00
CA VAL A 62 6.96 -0.72 8.59
C VAL A 62 6.28 -1.02 9.90
N ASN A 63 5.74 -2.21 10.01
CA ASN A 63 5.16 -2.73 11.24
C ASN A 63 6.01 -3.90 11.72
N VAL A 64 6.33 -3.92 13.02
CA VAL A 64 7.06 -5.00 13.66
C VAL A 64 6.24 -5.48 14.84
N GLU A 65 5.88 -6.76 14.84
CA GLU A 65 5.02 -7.36 15.84
C GLU A 65 5.60 -8.64 16.39
N SER A 66 5.22 -8.96 17.63
CA SER A 66 5.55 -10.25 18.25
C SER A 66 7.05 -10.51 18.41
N ILE A 67 7.86 -9.48 18.66
CA ILE A 67 9.25 -9.65 19.08
C ILE A 67 9.27 -10.36 20.45
N LYS A 68 10.11 -11.38 20.58
CA LYS A 68 10.24 -12.09 21.84
C LYS A 68 10.75 -11.15 22.94
N PRO A 69 10.27 -11.28 24.19
CA PRO A 69 10.71 -10.44 25.31
C PRO A 69 12.24 -10.48 25.59
N THR A 70 12.90 -11.54 25.16
CA THR A 70 14.35 -11.72 25.31
C THR A 70 15.15 -11.02 24.22
N ASP A 71 14.53 -10.65 23.11
CA ASP A 71 15.23 -10.18 21.92
C ASP A 71 15.47 -8.67 22.02
N LYS A 72 16.71 -8.29 21.80
CA LYS A 72 17.16 -6.90 21.77
C LYS A 72 18.11 -6.71 20.63
N GLY A 73 18.04 -5.55 20.00
CA GLY A 73 18.91 -5.27 18.86
C GLY A 73 18.55 -3.99 18.13
N GLU A 74 18.69 -4.03 16.83
CA GLU A 74 18.42 -2.92 15.97
C GLU A 74 17.67 -3.36 14.70
N ALA A 75 16.54 -2.74 14.39
CA ALA A 75 15.91 -2.88 13.09
C ALA A 75 16.74 -2.06 12.09
N VAL A 76 17.48 -2.74 11.23
CA VAL A 76 18.43 -2.14 10.30
C VAL A 76 17.86 -2.13 8.89
N PHE A 77 17.83 -0.94 8.29
CA PHE A 77 17.43 -0.73 6.89
C PHE A 77 18.70 -0.62 6.04
N LEU A 78 18.84 -1.52 5.10
CA LEU A 78 19.99 -1.62 4.22
C LEU A 78 19.61 -1.19 2.81
N ARG A 79 20.30 -0.19 2.25
CA ARG A 79 20.17 0.19 0.86
C ARG A 79 21.16 -0.55 -0.03
N PRO A 80 20.83 -0.83 -1.28
CA PRO A 80 21.79 -1.36 -2.26
C PRO A 80 22.85 -0.30 -2.59
N ILE A 81 24.06 -0.75 -2.86
CA ILE A 81 25.19 0.08 -3.35
C ILE A 81 25.86 -0.50 -4.59
N GLY A 82 25.17 -1.42 -5.29
CA GLY A 82 25.68 -2.14 -6.45
C GLY A 82 26.42 -3.43 -6.09
N ASP A 83 26.58 -4.31 -7.11
CA ASP A 83 27.32 -5.57 -7.03
C ASP A 83 26.89 -6.50 -5.88
N GLY A 84 25.60 -6.47 -5.52
CA GLY A 84 25.06 -7.27 -4.40
C GLY A 84 25.48 -6.79 -3.02
N ASN A 85 26.10 -5.62 -2.92
CA ASN A 85 26.52 -5.03 -1.65
C ASN A 85 25.46 -4.10 -1.10
N TYR A 86 25.44 -3.98 0.24
CA TYR A 86 24.47 -3.18 0.98
C TYR A 86 25.17 -2.24 1.95
N LYS A 87 24.53 -1.11 2.21
CA LYS A 87 24.98 -0.13 3.19
C LYS A 87 23.83 0.26 4.12
N LYS A 88 24.12 0.33 5.42
CA LYS A 88 23.15 0.80 6.40
C LYS A 88 22.68 2.22 6.07
N TYR A 89 21.37 2.35 5.91
CA TYR A 89 20.70 3.63 5.72
C TYR A 89 20.16 4.18 7.04
N LEU A 90 19.44 3.33 7.81
CA LEU A 90 18.80 3.68 9.07
C LEU A 90 18.90 2.49 10.03
N GLY A 91 18.85 2.78 11.31
CA GLY A 91 18.72 1.78 12.36
C GLY A 91 17.88 2.29 13.52
N ILE A 92 16.99 1.46 14.02
CA ILE A 92 16.05 1.73 15.10
C ILE A 92 16.27 0.68 16.16
N LYS A 93 16.71 1.08 17.35
CA LYS A 93 16.92 0.15 18.48
C LYS A 93 15.58 -0.37 18.97
N PHE A 94 15.53 -1.65 19.30
CA PHE A 94 14.37 -2.30 19.92
C PHE A 94 14.78 -3.12 21.13
N ASP A 95 13.81 -3.31 22.02
CA ASP A 95 13.89 -4.19 23.21
C ASP A 95 12.53 -4.84 23.40
N GLY A 96 12.41 -6.11 23.03
CA GLY A 96 11.16 -6.87 23.11
C GLY A 96 10.61 -7.00 24.51
N GLY A 97 11.45 -6.86 25.56
CA GLY A 97 11.01 -6.81 26.94
C GLY A 97 10.29 -5.52 27.34
N GLN A 98 10.50 -4.44 26.57
CA GLN A 98 9.83 -3.16 26.77
C GLN A 98 8.73 -2.90 25.74
N PHE A 99 9.01 -3.22 24.48
CA PHE A 99 8.11 -2.98 23.35
C PHE A 99 8.17 -4.20 22.41
N ALA A 100 7.18 -5.08 22.54
CA ALA A 100 7.05 -6.25 21.67
C ALA A 100 6.58 -5.88 20.24
N ASN A 101 5.98 -4.70 20.09
CA ASN A 101 5.44 -4.21 18.84
C ASN A 101 5.83 -2.75 18.68
N PHE A 102 6.19 -2.37 17.46
CA PHE A 102 6.37 -0.97 17.06
C PHE A 102 6.12 -0.80 15.56
N ASN A 103 5.79 0.42 15.16
CA ASN A 103 5.65 0.79 13.77
C ASN A 103 6.45 2.06 13.46
N TYR A 104 6.84 2.18 12.20
CA TYR A 104 7.67 3.27 11.74
C TYR A 104 7.34 3.64 10.30
N TYR A 105 7.21 4.94 10.04
CA TYR A 105 7.15 5.47 8.68
C TYR A 105 8.55 5.81 8.20
N PHE A 106 8.91 5.26 7.06
CA PHE A 106 10.22 5.37 6.47
C PHE A 106 10.10 5.93 5.04
N GLU A 107 10.81 6.99 4.74
CA GLU A 107 10.89 7.57 3.40
C GLU A 107 12.35 7.56 2.95
N PRO A 108 12.73 6.70 1.98
CA PRO A 108 14.04 6.76 1.34
C PRO A 108 14.22 8.08 0.58
N LYS A 109 15.28 8.82 0.90
CA LYS A 109 15.59 10.10 0.24
C LYS A 109 17.08 10.37 0.15
N THR A 110 17.46 11.24 -0.76
CA THR A 110 18.81 11.75 -0.90
C THR A 110 19.27 12.43 0.38
N HIS A 111 20.57 12.27 0.71
CA HIS A 111 21.12 12.78 1.95
C HIS A 111 22.63 13.03 1.79
N PRO A 112 23.08 14.28 1.63
CA PRO A 112 24.50 14.61 1.37
C PRO A 112 25.46 14.02 2.40
N TYR A 113 25.13 14.12 3.69
CA TYR A 113 25.99 13.60 4.77
C TYR A 113 26.10 12.06 4.77
N LYS A 114 25.14 11.35 4.18
CA LYS A 114 25.21 9.89 3.99
C LYS A 114 25.85 9.54 2.65
N LYS A 115 26.25 10.53 1.86
CA LYS A 115 26.76 10.37 0.49
C LYS A 115 25.76 9.67 -0.39
N ILE A 116 24.51 10.14 -0.35
CA ILE A 116 23.41 9.72 -1.24
C ILE A 116 23.02 10.98 -2.01
N CYS A 117 23.61 11.13 -3.18
CA CYS A 117 23.58 12.39 -3.92
C CYS A 117 22.42 12.45 -4.92
N SER A 118 21.98 11.31 -5.45
CA SER A 118 20.89 11.21 -6.41
C SER A 118 19.90 10.13 -6.00
N THR A 119 18.71 10.18 -6.60
CA THR A 119 17.67 9.17 -6.39
C THR A 119 18.03 7.80 -6.95
N ASP A 120 18.88 7.73 -7.98
CA ASP A 120 19.38 6.48 -8.55
C ASP A 120 20.09 5.61 -7.50
N GLU A 121 20.67 6.25 -6.49
CA GLU A 121 21.33 5.56 -5.37
C GLU A 121 20.33 4.93 -4.37
N LEU A 122 19.04 5.21 -4.53
CA LEU A 122 17.96 4.64 -3.72
C LEU A 122 17.28 3.47 -4.42
N VAL A 123 17.49 3.32 -5.73
CA VAL A 123 16.85 2.31 -6.59
C VAL A 123 17.41 0.92 -6.34
N GLY A 124 16.53 -0.08 -6.37
CA GLY A 124 16.87 -1.50 -6.27
C GLY A 124 16.32 -2.17 -5.03
N THR A 125 16.81 -3.38 -4.75
CA THR A 125 16.33 -4.21 -3.65
C THR A 125 16.92 -3.74 -2.32
N TRP A 126 16.04 -3.40 -1.38
CA TRP A 126 16.37 -3.04 -0.01
C TRP A 126 16.13 -4.23 0.93
N ILE A 127 16.75 -4.18 2.09
CA ILE A 127 16.61 -5.19 3.14
C ILE A 127 16.26 -4.52 4.46
N ILE A 128 15.29 -5.10 5.18
CA ILE A 128 15.04 -4.81 6.60
C ILE A 128 15.37 -6.06 7.38
N LYS A 129 16.22 -5.93 8.40
CA LYS A 129 16.54 -7.04 9.30
C LYS A 129 16.52 -6.60 10.76
N LEU A 130 16.20 -7.53 11.65
CA LEU A 130 16.33 -7.34 13.08
C LEU A 130 17.69 -7.87 13.54
N ASP A 131 18.69 -6.98 13.51
CA ASP A 131 20.06 -7.32 13.87
C ASP A 131 20.16 -7.63 15.39
N GLY A 132 20.81 -8.72 15.74
CA GLY A 132 20.83 -9.27 17.10
C GLY A 132 19.79 -10.37 17.34
N THR A 133 19.07 -10.82 16.29
CA THR A 133 18.11 -11.92 16.35
C THR A 133 18.31 -12.90 15.19
N ASP A 134 17.63 -14.07 15.26
CA ASP A 134 17.62 -15.09 14.20
C ASP A 134 16.40 -14.96 13.26
N TYR A 135 15.68 -13.85 13.29
CA TYR A 135 14.57 -13.65 12.37
C TYR A 135 15.05 -13.47 10.95
N GLU A 136 14.27 -14.00 9.99
CA GLU A 136 14.54 -13.81 8.58
C GLU A 136 14.39 -12.32 8.20
N GLU A 137 15.24 -11.89 7.27
CA GLU A 137 15.17 -10.54 6.71
C GLU A 137 13.99 -10.39 5.75
N LEU A 138 13.50 -9.17 5.61
CA LEU A 138 12.47 -8.80 4.66
C LEU A 138 13.10 -7.96 3.55
N THR A 139 12.82 -8.31 2.30
CA THR A 139 13.28 -7.56 1.13
C THR A 139 12.13 -6.83 0.45
N PHE A 140 12.38 -5.65 -0.11
CA PHE A 140 11.46 -4.89 -0.93
C PHE A 140 12.21 -4.15 -2.03
N GLU A 141 11.52 -3.65 -3.03
CA GLU A 141 12.14 -2.99 -4.17
C GLU A 141 11.72 -1.51 -4.26
N ILE A 142 12.66 -0.64 -4.63
CA ILE A 142 12.39 0.74 -5.03
C ILE A 142 12.69 0.86 -6.52
N LEU A 143 11.68 1.25 -7.30
CA LEU A 143 11.79 1.44 -8.74
C LEU A 143 12.36 2.83 -9.07
N ASN A 144 13.03 2.94 -10.22
CA ASN A 144 13.46 4.23 -10.77
C ASN A 144 12.28 4.96 -11.42
N GLN A 145 11.25 5.20 -10.65
CA GLN A 145 10.03 5.88 -11.05
C GLN A 145 9.56 6.77 -9.89
N VAL A 146 9.28 8.04 -10.18
CA VAL A 146 8.70 8.95 -9.21
C VAL A 146 7.20 8.67 -9.07
N SER A 147 6.69 8.72 -7.86
CA SER A 147 5.27 8.55 -7.59
C SER A 147 4.44 9.65 -8.25
N ASP A 148 3.32 9.31 -8.89
CA ASP A 148 2.49 10.25 -9.67
C ASP A 148 1.98 11.46 -8.87
N TRP A 149 1.81 11.28 -7.56
CA TRP A 149 1.36 12.34 -6.64
C TRP A 149 2.50 13.23 -6.14
N ASP A 150 3.78 12.87 -6.39
CA ASP A 150 4.92 13.57 -5.86
C ASP A 150 5.41 14.64 -6.85
N THR A 151 5.24 15.88 -6.49
CA THR A 151 5.63 17.06 -7.30
C THR A 151 7.01 17.62 -6.94
N ARG A 152 7.76 16.96 -6.06
CA ARG A 152 9.10 17.42 -5.65
C ARG A 152 10.11 17.28 -6.78
N SER A 153 11.05 18.21 -6.84
CA SER A 153 12.23 18.08 -7.70
C SER A 153 13.24 17.15 -7.04
N TYR A 154 13.81 16.26 -7.83
CA TYR A 154 14.82 15.28 -7.40
C TYR A 154 16.20 15.59 -7.98
N GLU A 155 16.56 16.87 -8.03
CA GLU A 155 17.90 17.27 -8.44
C GLU A 155 18.98 16.67 -7.51
N PRO A 156 20.14 16.33 -8.05
CA PRO A 156 21.28 15.87 -7.23
C PRO A 156 21.65 16.90 -6.15
N VAL A 157 21.93 16.39 -4.93
CA VAL A 157 22.17 17.25 -3.74
C VAL A 157 23.66 17.36 -3.33
N CYS A 158 24.56 16.78 -4.13
CA CYS A 158 26.01 16.90 -3.91
C CYS A 158 26.72 17.60 -5.09
#